data_612fc4fda4d92a66adda9e2926308e95
#
_entry.id   612fc4fda4d92a66adda9e2926308e95
#
_cell.length_a   1.000
_cell.length_b   1.000
_cell.length_c   1.000
_cell.angle_alpha   90.00
_cell.angle_beta   90.00
_cell.angle_gamma   90.00
#
_symmetry.space_group_name_H-M   'P 1'
#
loop_
_entity.id
_entity.type
_entity.pdbx_description
1 polymer ?
#
loop_
_entity_poly.entity_id
_entity_poly.type
_entity_poly.pdbx_seq_one_letter_code
_entity_poly.pdbx_strand_id
1 'polypeptide(L)'
;MKKIGLLAGVGRLPVECAKAAAALGYEVYAVGLIPGVDPELKECTADYREISVAKLQTIIDYMKAKAVTEITLLGKVTKELLYSGDHAAPDMRMLALMFTLPDRKDDTLMLAFVKELAKDGLEVFDQTALIRSLMPAPGVLTKRKPTPQEQQDMEFGMKMAREIGRLDVGQTVVVKQQAVMALEAIEGTDACIRRGGELARGGAVVAKTAKPNQDLRFDVPAVGMKTMEIMVEVGASALVIEAGRTLLVEKDKVIALAEAHDITIVAME
;
A
#
# COMPACT_ATOMS: atom_id res chain seq x y z
N MET A 1 -12.66 -8.91 -23.93
CA MET A 1 -12.02 -8.04 -22.92
C MET A 1 -10.95 -8.87 -22.20
N LYS A 2 -9.84 -8.25 -21.82
CA LYS A 2 -8.84 -8.91 -20.96
C LYS A 2 -9.43 -9.08 -19.56
N LYS A 3 -9.19 -10.23 -18.95
CA LYS A 3 -9.67 -10.52 -17.59
C LYS A 3 -8.52 -10.41 -16.60
N ILE A 4 -8.81 -9.85 -15.42
CA ILE A 4 -7.86 -9.78 -14.33
C ILE A 4 -8.52 -10.17 -13.02
N GLY A 5 -7.84 -10.96 -12.20
CA GLY A 5 -8.24 -11.28 -10.85
C GLY A 5 -7.68 -10.28 -9.86
N LEU A 6 -8.50 -9.84 -8.90
CA LEU A 6 -8.08 -8.96 -7.82
C LEU A 6 -8.27 -9.65 -6.47
N LEU A 7 -7.17 -10.00 -5.82
CA LEU A 7 -7.16 -10.53 -4.46
C LEU A 7 -7.06 -9.36 -3.48
N ALA A 8 -8.17 -9.03 -2.83
CA ALA A 8 -8.35 -7.79 -2.09
C ALA A 8 -8.28 -7.98 -0.56
N GLY A 9 -7.38 -7.25 0.08
CA GLY A 9 -7.38 -6.99 1.51
C GLY A 9 -8.15 -5.71 1.86
N VAL A 10 -8.01 -5.23 3.11
CA VAL A 10 -8.65 -3.99 3.56
C VAL A 10 -7.92 -2.75 3.03
N GLY A 11 -8.66 -1.64 2.93
CA GLY A 11 -8.18 -0.35 2.47
C GLY A 11 -8.77 0.05 1.13
N ARG A 12 -8.49 1.28 0.72
CA ARG A 12 -9.08 1.91 -0.47
C ARG A 12 -8.42 1.46 -1.78
N LEU A 13 -7.17 1.06 -1.73
CA LEU A 13 -6.37 0.76 -2.92
C LEU A 13 -6.97 -0.33 -3.85
N PRO A 14 -7.60 -1.41 -3.35
CA PRO A 14 -8.31 -2.37 -4.21
C PRO A 14 -9.39 -1.74 -5.07
N VAL A 15 -10.17 -0.80 -4.53
CA VAL A 15 -11.23 -0.09 -5.26
C VAL A 15 -10.62 0.81 -6.36
N GLU A 16 -9.60 1.57 -6.02
CA GLU A 16 -8.92 2.45 -6.99
C GLU A 16 -8.29 1.63 -8.13
N CYS A 17 -7.69 0.49 -7.81
CA CYS A 17 -7.14 -0.42 -8.82
C CYS A 17 -8.25 -1.02 -9.70
N ALA A 18 -9.36 -1.46 -9.13
CA ALA A 18 -10.48 -2.00 -9.90
C ALA A 18 -11.04 -0.96 -10.89
N LYS A 19 -11.22 0.28 -10.45
CA LYS A 19 -11.65 1.40 -11.31
C LYS A 19 -10.65 1.68 -12.41
N ALA A 20 -9.36 1.74 -12.08
CA ALA A 20 -8.29 1.97 -13.05
C ALA A 20 -8.19 0.83 -14.08
N ALA A 21 -8.30 -0.43 -13.64
CA ALA A 21 -8.31 -1.59 -14.52
C ALA A 21 -9.52 -1.56 -15.48
N ALA A 22 -10.73 -1.26 -14.96
CA ALA A 22 -11.92 -1.12 -15.78
C ALA A 22 -11.78 0.01 -16.83
N ALA A 23 -11.21 1.15 -16.47
CA ALA A 23 -10.92 2.25 -17.37
C ALA A 23 -9.93 1.87 -18.50
N LEU A 24 -9.03 0.92 -18.22
CA LEU A 24 -8.10 0.34 -19.21
C LEU A 24 -8.70 -0.82 -20.03
N GLY A 25 -10.00 -1.11 -19.84
CA GLY A 25 -10.74 -2.13 -20.58
C GLY A 25 -10.59 -3.56 -20.03
N TYR A 26 -10.14 -3.73 -18.79
CA TYR A 26 -10.14 -5.03 -18.12
C TYR A 26 -11.50 -5.35 -17.50
N GLU A 27 -11.86 -6.62 -17.53
CA GLU A 27 -12.96 -7.19 -16.78
C GLU A 27 -12.40 -7.74 -15.46
N VAL A 28 -12.76 -7.09 -14.33
CA VAL A 28 -12.16 -7.37 -13.02
C VAL A 28 -13.00 -8.38 -12.25
N TYR A 29 -12.39 -9.48 -11.81
CA TYR A 29 -12.97 -10.49 -10.93
C TYR A 29 -12.30 -10.42 -9.57
N ALA A 30 -13.04 -10.04 -8.52
CA ALA A 30 -12.45 -9.78 -7.22
C ALA A 30 -12.80 -10.83 -6.16
N VAL A 31 -11.82 -11.10 -5.29
CA VAL A 31 -11.99 -11.90 -4.08
C VAL A 31 -11.61 -11.06 -2.88
N GLY A 32 -12.57 -10.81 -1.98
CA GLY A 32 -12.31 -10.27 -0.65
C GLY A 32 -11.72 -11.36 0.23
N LEU A 33 -10.44 -11.23 0.59
CA LEU A 33 -9.67 -12.25 1.31
C LEU A 33 -9.95 -12.29 2.80
N ILE A 34 -10.45 -11.18 3.36
CA ILE A 34 -10.67 -10.97 4.79
C ILE A 34 -11.91 -10.10 5.01
N PRO A 35 -12.53 -10.14 6.19
CA PRO A 35 -13.60 -9.20 6.55
C PRO A 35 -13.13 -7.74 6.50
N GLY A 36 -14.04 -6.82 6.18
CA GLY A 36 -13.77 -5.38 6.15
C GLY A 36 -13.14 -4.85 4.86
N VAL A 37 -13.13 -5.64 3.78
CA VAL A 37 -12.85 -5.13 2.44
C VAL A 37 -13.88 -4.06 2.08
N ASP A 38 -13.43 -2.97 1.46
CA ASP A 38 -14.28 -1.84 1.08
C ASP A 38 -15.48 -2.31 0.23
N PRO A 39 -16.72 -2.08 0.68
CA PRO A 39 -17.92 -2.59 0.00
C PRO A 39 -18.10 -2.04 -1.42
N GLU A 40 -17.56 -0.87 -1.73
CA GLU A 40 -17.59 -0.29 -3.07
C GLU A 40 -16.86 -1.17 -4.10
N LEU A 41 -15.96 -2.05 -3.67
CA LEU A 41 -15.29 -2.99 -4.58
C LEU A 41 -16.27 -3.88 -5.33
N LYS A 42 -17.39 -4.26 -4.70
CA LYS A 42 -18.47 -5.05 -5.34
C LYS A 42 -19.09 -4.32 -6.53
N GLU A 43 -19.18 -3.00 -6.44
CA GLU A 43 -19.81 -2.16 -7.49
C GLU A 43 -18.84 -1.88 -8.65
N CYS A 44 -17.54 -2.01 -8.41
CA CYS A 44 -16.49 -1.71 -9.39
C CYS A 44 -15.97 -2.94 -10.14
N THR A 45 -16.56 -4.13 -9.92
CA THR A 45 -16.06 -5.42 -10.45
C THR A 45 -17.16 -6.18 -11.19
N ALA A 46 -16.76 -7.01 -12.17
CA ALA A 46 -17.68 -7.84 -12.94
C ALA A 46 -18.30 -8.96 -12.10
N ASP A 47 -17.54 -9.50 -11.13
CA ASP A 47 -18.03 -10.43 -10.11
C ASP A 47 -17.14 -10.29 -8.86
N TYR A 48 -17.76 -10.43 -7.69
CA TYR A 48 -17.12 -10.35 -6.38
C TYR A 48 -17.49 -11.52 -5.50
N ARG A 49 -16.51 -12.10 -4.82
CA ARG A 49 -16.72 -13.15 -3.82
C ARG A 49 -15.94 -12.86 -2.55
N GLU A 50 -16.51 -13.21 -1.41
CA GLU A 50 -15.80 -13.26 -0.14
C GLU A 50 -15.30 -14.68 0.07
N ILE A 51 -13.99 -14.88 -0.03
CA ILE A 51 -13.33 -16.17 0.16
C ILE A 51 -12.13 -15.91 1.06
N SER A 52 -12.14 -16.48 2.27
CA SER A 52 -11.03 -16.31 3.21
C SER A 52 -9.69 -16.66 2.58
N VAL A 53 -8.65 -15.86 2.85
CA VAL A 53 -7.26 -16.13 2.43
C VAL A 53 -6.80 -17.54 2.80
N ALA A 54 -7.36 -18.13 3.87
CA ALA A 54 -7.09 -19.50 4.30
C ALA A 54 -7.64 -20.58 3.34
N LYS A 55 -8.49 -20.23 2.38
CA LYS A 55 -9.13 -21.14 1.41
C LYS A 55 -8.47 -21.04 0.03
N LEU A 56 -7.16 -21.31 -0.03
CA LEU A 56 -6.36 -21.14 -1.24
C LEU A 56 -6.88 -21.91 -2.45
N GLN A 57 -7.27 -23.18 -2.27
CA GLN A 57 -7.83 -23.97 -3.36
C GLN A 57 -9.14 -23.36 -3.88
N THR A 58 -10.01 -22.89 -3.00
CA THR A 58 -11.28 -22.25 -3.39
C THR A 58 -11.05 -20.96 -4.18
N ILE A 59 -10.04 -20.15 -3.81
CA ILE A 59 -9.63 -18.96 -4.55
C ILE A 59 -9.19 -19.33 -5.97
N ILE A 60 -8.32 -20.33 -6.09
CA ILE A 60 -7.82 -20.82 -7.38
C ILE A 60 -8.97 -21.32 -8.27
N ASP A 61 -9.86 -22.14 -7.72
CA ASP A 61 -11.00 -22.70 -8.45
C ASP A 61 -11.94 -21.59 -8.96
N TYR A 62 -12.20 -20.57 -8.12
CA TYR A 62 -12.98 -19.42 -8.53
C TYR A 62 -12.35 -18.66 -9.69
N MET A 63 -11.06 -18.34 -9.62
CA MET A 63 -10.36 -17.61 -10.68
C MET A 63 -10.31 -18.41 -11.97
N LYS A 64 -10.05 -19.72 -11.90
CA LYS A 64 -10.07 -20.62 -13.07
C LYS A 64 -11.47 -20.73 -13.69
N ALA A 65 -12.53 -20.80 -12.89
CA ALA A 65 -13.91 -20.82 -13.38
C ALA A 65 -14.30 -19.56 -14.15
N LYS A 66 -13.64 -18.43 -13.85
CA LYS A 66 -13.80 -17.16 -14.57
C LYS A 66 -12.84 -17.01 -15.76
N ALA A 67 -12.01 -18.01 -16.02
CA ALA A 67 -10.95 -18.00 -17.05
C ALA A 67 -9.98 -16.81 -16.86
N VAL A 68 -9.67 -16.50 -15.60
CA VAL A 68 -8.64 -15.53 -15.19
C VAL A 68 -7.28 -16.23 -15.25
N THR A 69 -6.28 -15.57 -15.82
CA THR A 69 -4.89 -16.05 -15.88
C THR A 69 -3.90 -15.06 -15.26
N GLU A 70 -4.29 -13.81 -15.13
CA GLU A 70 -3.50 -12.75 -14.52
C GLU A 70 -4.21 -12.25 -13.25
N ILE A 71 -3.47 -12.15 -12.14
CA ILE A 71 -4.00 -11.70 -10.84
C ILE A 71 -3.16 -10.58 -10.27
N THR A 72 -3.78 -9.75 -9.43
CA THR A 72 -3.09 -8.75 -8.62
C THR A 72 -3.53 -8.84 -7.17
N LEU A 73 -2.63 -8.49 -6.25
CA LEU A 73 -2.85 -8.54 -4.80
C LEU A 73 -2.72 -7.14 -4.23
N LEU A 74 -3.78 -6.63 -3.62
CA LEU A 74 -3.85 -5.26 -3.11
C LEU A 74 -4.60 -5.16 -1.79
N GLY A 75 -4.20 -4.20 -0.96
CA GLY A 75 -4.78 -3.99 0.36
C GLY A 75 -4.06 -4.79 1.46
N LYS A 76 -4.35 -4.45 2.70
CA LYS A 76 -3.71 -5.10 3.84
C LYS A 76 -4.42 -6.41 4.18
N VAL A 77 -3.64 -7.48 4.29
CA VAL A 77 -4.07 -8.76 4.86
C VAL A 77 -3.17 -9.04 6.06
N THR A 78 -3.73 -9.05 7.26
CA THR A 78 -2.95 -9.31 8.46
C THR A 78 -2.75 -10.82 8.63
N LYS A 79 -1.50 -11.24 8.82
CA LYS A 79 -1.15 -12.66 9.02
C LYS A 79 -1.76 -13.27 10.29
N GLU A 80 -2.09 -12.43 11.28
CA GLU A 80 -2.83 -12.85 12.49
C GLU A 80 -4.08 -13.64 12.13
N LEU A 81 -4.76 -13.30 11.04
CA LEU A 81 -5.94 -14.00 10.54
C LEU A 81 -5.68 -15.45 10.10
N LEU A 82 -4.44 -15.79 9.75
CA LEU A 82 -4.06 -17.17 9.41
C LEU A 82 -3.77 -18.00 10.66
N TYR A 83 -3.50 -17.38 11.80
CA TYR A 83 -3.05 -18.03 13.03
C TYR A 83 -4.01 -17.90 14.20
N SER A 84 -4.98 -16.96 14.16
CA SER A 84 -5.85 -16.65 15.32
C SER A 84 -6.98 -17.64 15.58
N GLY A 85 -7.26 -18.56 14.66
CA GLY A 85 -8.34 -19.54 14.82
C GLY A 85 -9.77 -18.98 14.72
N ASP A 86 -9.94 -17.68 14.69
CA ASP A 86 -11.26 -17.00 14.64
C ASP A 86 -11.87 -16.92 13.24
N HIS A 87 -11.16 -17.43 12.22
CA HIS A 87 -11.58 -17.42 10.83
C HIS A 87 -11.65 -18.82 10.24
N ALA A 88 -12.17 -18.93 9.00
CA ALA A 88 -12.34 -20.20 8.33
C ALA A 88 -11.06 -21.06 8.38
N ALA A 89 -11.15 -22.28 8.87
CA ALA A 89 -10.02 -23.20 8.94
C ALA A 89 -9.31 -23.27 7.56
N PRO A 90 -7.97 -23.27 7.50
CA PRO A 90 -7.22 -23.42 6.27
C PRO A 90 -7.65 -24.68 5.49
N ASP A 91 -7.71 -24.60 4.17
CA ASP A 91 -7.86 -25.80 3.35
C ASP A 91 -6.53 -26.57 3.28
N MET A 92 -6.61 -27.81 2.76
CA MET A 92 -5.43 -28.69 2.70
C MET A 92 -4.27 -28.09 1.90
N ARG A 93 -4.58 -27.27 0.89
CA ARG A 93 -3.56 -26.61 0.07
C ARG A 93 -2.86 -25.50 0.81
N MET A 94 -3.61 -24.67 1.54
CA MET A 94 -3.04 -23.64 2.41
C MET A 94 -2.22 -24.25 3.55
N LEU A 95 -2.70 -25.35 4.16
CA LEU A 95 -1.93 -26.06 5.19
C LEU A 95 -0.61 -26.58 4.63
N ALA A 96 -0.65 -27.26 3.47
CA ALA A 96 0.57 -27.77 2.81
C ALA A 96 1.56 -26.61 2.52
N LEU A 97 1.07 -25.46 2.01
CA LEU A 97 1.89 -24.28 1.79
C LEU A 97 2.56 -23.81 3.09
N MET A 98 1.79 -23.65 4.16
CA MET A 98 2.30 -23.17 5.46
C MET A 98 3.38 -24.09 6.05
N PHE A 99 3.28 -25.41 5.84
CA PHE A 99 4.30 -26.38 6.29
C PHE A 99 5.62 -26.30 5.50
N THR A 100 5.61 -25.73 4.30
CA THR A 100 6.83 -25.58 3.48
C THR A 100 7.62 -24.30 3.78
N LEU A 101 7.07 -23.39 4.57
CA LEU A 101 7.71 -22.11 4.85
C LEU A 101 8.92 -22.28 5.79
N PRO A 102 10.09 -21.73 5.43
CA PRO A 102 11.29 -21.76 6.29
C PRO A 102 11.20 -20.82 7.49
N ASP A 103 10.39 -19.78 7.38
CA ASP A 103 10.13 -18.78 8.42
C ASP A 103 8.70 -18.22 8.28
N ARG A 104 8.34 -17.26 9.13
CA ARG A 104 7.00 -16.62 9.15
C ARG A 104 7.05 -15.15 8.74
N LYS A 105 8.03 -14.75 7.94
CA LYS A 105 8.10 -13.39 7.40
C LYS A 105 7.01 -13.17 6.35
N ASP A 106 6.53 -11.93 6.26
CA ASP A 106 5.47 -11.57 5.31
C ASP A 106 5.92 -11.82 3.86
N ASP A 107 7.15 -11.45 3.50
CA ASP A 107 7.70 -11.67 2.17
C ASP A 107 7.81 -13.15 1.83
N THR A 108 8.24 -13.99 2.78
CA THR A 108 8.35 -15.45 2.58
C THR A 108 6.99 -16.06 2.30
N LEU A 109 5.97 -15.69 3.10
CA LEU A 109 4.60 -16.14 2.91
C LEU A 109 4.03 -15.65 1.57
N MET A 110 4.21 -14.38 1.24
CA MET A 110 3.72 -13.77 -0.01
C MET A 110 4.35 -14.45 -1.23
N LEU A 111 5.67 -14.63 -1.24
CA LEU A 111 6.37 -15.30 -2.35
C LEU A 111 5.94 -16.77 -2.51
N ALA A 112 5.70 -17.47 -1.40
CA ALA A 112 5.21 -18.85 -1.45
C ALA A 112 3.77 -18.90 -2.00
N PHE A 113 2.90 -17.98 -1.58
CA PHE A 113 1.54 -17.84 -2.07
C PHE A 113 1.51 -17.56 -3.59
N VAL A 114 2.32 -16.62 -4.06
CA VAL A 114 2.46 -16.29 -5.49
C VAL A 114 2.95 -17.50 -6.30
N LYS A 115 3.96 -18.21 -5.82
CA LYS A 115 4.47 -19.44 -6.46
C LYS A 115 3.40 -20.54 -6.53
N GLU A 116 2.58 -20.64 -5.51
CA GLU A 116 1.51 -21.64 -5.45
C GLU A 116 0.39 -21.35 -6.45
N LEU A 117 0.01 -20.07 -6.60
CA LEU A 117 -0.94 -19.62 -7.62
C LEU A 117 -0.43 -19.89 -9.04
N ALA A 118 0.84 -19.63 -9.30
CA ALA A 118 1.48 -19.83 -10.59
C ALA A 118 1.43 -21.30 -11.06
N LYS A 119 1.44 -22.30 -10.15
CA LYS A 119 1.29 -23.72 -10.48
C LYS A 119 -0.03 -24.03 -11.21
N ASP A 120 -1.05 -23.23 -11.00
CA ASP A 120 -2.36 -23.36 -11.64
C ASP A 120 -2.58 -22.37 -12.80
N GLY A 121 -1.50 -21.70 -13.25
CA GLY A 121 -1.55 -20.75 -14.37
C GLY A 121 -2.13 -19.38 -13.98
N LEU A 122 -2.10 -19.02 -12.71
CA LEU A 122 -2.48 -17.70 -12.21
C LEU A 122 -1.19 -16.90 -11.98
N GLU A 123 -0.81 -16.10 -12.97
CA GLU A 123 0.40 -15.28 -12.91
C GLU A 123 0.13 -13.94 -12.22
N VAL A 124 1.06 -13.49 -11.38
CA VAL A 124 0.93 -12.18 -10.75
C VAL A 124 1.25 -11.09 -11.75
N PHE A 125 0.23 -10.29 -12.04
CA PHE A 125 0.31 -9.13 -12.90
C PHE A 125 1.04 -7.97 -12.19
N ASP A 126 1.87 -7.25 -12.93
CA ASP A 126 2.48 -6.03 -12.42
C ASP A 126 1.41 -4.95 -12.19
N GLN A 127 0.95 -4.83 -10.96
CA GLN A 127 -0.08 -3.86 -10.56
C GLN A 127 0.28 -2.41 -10.89
N THR A 128 1.58 -2.08 -11.00
CA THR A 128 2.02 -0.71 -11.30
C THR A 128 1.48 -0.23 -12.64
N ALA A 129 1.24 -1.15 -13.59
CA ALA A 129 0.62 -0.83 -14.88
C ALA A 129 -0.83 -0.32 -14.71
N LEU A 130 -1.56 -0.80 -13.69
CA LEU A 130 -2.95 -0.40 -13.40
C LEU A 130 -3.02 0.88 -12.56
N ILE A 131 -2.10 1.04 -11.61
CA ILE A 131 -2.15 2.11 -10.60
C ILE A 131 -1.14 3.23 -10.85
N ARG A 132 -0.47 3.23 -12.02
CA ARG A 132 0.52 4.26 -12.38
C ARG A 132 -0.04 5.69 -12.30
N SER A 133 -1.33 5.89 -12.61
CA SER A 133 -2.01 7.18 -12.50
C SER A 133 -2.08 7.71 -11.06
N LEU A 134 -1.96 6.82 -10.07
CA LEU A 134 -1.93 7.17 -8.65
C LEU A 134 -0.51 7.51 -8.16
N MET A 135 0.52 7.32 -9.00
CA MET A 135 1.91 7.69 -8.70
C MET A 135 2.18 9.08 -9.26
N PRO A 136 2.39 10.09 -8.41
CA PRO A 136 2.64 11.45 -8.89
C PRO A 136 3.96 11.56 -9.66
N ALA A 137 3.96 12.37 -10.71
CA ALA A 137 5.19 12.86 -11.32
C ALA A 137 5.92 13.84 -10.38
N PRO A 138 7.23 14.07 -10.57
CA PRO A 138 7.97 15.05 -9.77
C PRO A 138 7.33 16.44 -9.82
N GLY A 139 7.23 17.09 -8.64
CA GLY A 139 6.68 18.43 -8.51
C GLY A 139 5.93 18.69 -7.21
N VAL A 140 5.48 19.91 -7.04
CA VAL A 140 4.60 20.33 -5.94
C VAL A 140 3.16 19.98 -6.33
N LEU A 141 2.47 19.25 -5.47
CA LEU A 141 1.12 18.75 -5.74
C LEU A 141 0.02 19.64 -5.16
N THR A 142 0.36 20.46 -4.17
CA THR A 142 -0.53 21.44 -3.50
C THR A 142 -0.29 22.84 -4.06
N LYS A 143 -1.24 23.79 -3.80
CA LYS A 143 -1.08 25.19 -4.20
C LYS A 143 0.07 25.87 -3.47
N ARG A 144 0.19 25.61 -2.15
CA ARG A 144 1.30 26.14 -1.35
C ARG A 144 2.59 25.43 -1.75
N LYS A 145 3.63 26.21 -1.99
CA LYS A 145 4.99 25.69 -2.21
C LYS A 145 5.71 25.53 -0.87
N PRO A 146 6.70 24.62 -0.78
CA PRO A 146 7.49 24.49 0.42
C PRO A 146 8.29 25.77 0.70
N THR A 147 8.46 26.11 1.96
CA THR A 147 9.41 27.14 2.40
C THR A 147 10.85 26.63 2.20
N PRO A 148 11.87 27.51 2.20
CA PRO A 148 13.26 27.06 2.10
C PRO A 148 13.67 26.07 3.20
N GLN A 149 13.16 26.22 4.43
CA GLN A 149 13.42 25.29 5.52
C GLN A 149 12.74 23.93 5.29
N GLU A 150 11.48 23.93 4.85
CA GLU A 150 10.77 22.70 4.51
C GLU A 150 11.46 21.96 3.37
N GLN A 151 11.98 22.68 2.37
CA GLN A 151 12.72 22.06 1.26
C GLN A 151 13.99 21.36 1.76
N GLN A 152 14.76 21.99 2.65
CA GLN A 152 15.94 21.37 3.27
C GLN A 152 15.56 20.15 4.11
N ASP A 153 14.47 20.23 4.87
CA ASP A 153 13.96 19.14 5.68
C ASP A 153 13.45 17.97 4.81
N MET A 154 12.82 18.26 3.66
CA MET A 154 12.42 17.26 2.66
C MET A 154 13.62 16.51 2.09
N GLU A 155 14.65 17.22 1.61
CA GLU A 155 15.87 16.64 1.05
C GLU A 155 16.59 15.75 2.08
N PHE A 156 16.74 16.26 3.30
CA PHE A 156 17.31 15.52 4.41
C PHE A 156 16.48 14.29 4.77
N GLY A 157 15.16 14.46 4.88
CA GLY A 157 14.22 13.39 5.21
C GLY A 157 14.20 12.28 4.16
N MET A 158 14.20 12.62 2.87
CA MET A 158 14.29 11.65 1.77
C MET A 158 15.58 10.83 1.85
N LYS A 159 16.72 11.48 2.12
CA LYS A 159 18.00 10.79 2.32
C LYS A 159 17.91 9.78 3.49
N MET A 160 17.37 10.20 4.63
CA MET A 160 17.23 9.33 5.80
C MET A 160 16.23 8.18 5.53
N ALA A 161 15.11 8.45 4.88
CA ALA A 161 14.11 7.44 4.54
C ALA A 161 14.68 6.36 3.59
N ARG A 162 15.50 6.76 2.61
CA ARG A 162 16.21 5.82 1.73
C ARG A 162 17.19 4.92 2.50
N GLU A 163 17.92 5.48 3.48
CA GLU A 163 18.88 4.70 4.28
C GLU A 163 18.19 3.67 5.18
N ILE A 164 17.12 4.03 5.89
CA ILE A 164 16.35 3.06 6.70
C ILE A 164 15.65 2.02 5.81
N GLY A 165 15.23 2.42 4.60
CA GLY A 165 14.69 1.51 3.58
C GLY A 165 15.73 0.49 3.11
N ARG A 166 16.98 0.93 2.89
CA ARG A 166 18.10 0.05 2.52
C ARG A 166 18.43 -0.97 3.62
N LEU A 167 18.24 -0.60 4.89
CA LEU A 167 18.40 -1.48 6.05
C LEU A 167 17.20 -2.36 6.33
N ASP A 168 16.12 -2.22 5.53
CA ASP A 168 14.84 -2.92 5.72
C ASP A 168 14.18 -2.67 7.10
N VAL A 169 14.43 -1.50 7.70
CA VAL A 169 13.86 -1.11 8.99
C VAL A 169 12.48 -0.49 8.81
N GLY A 170 12.36 0.49 7.89
CA GLY A 170 11.15 1.26 7.60
C GLY A 170 11.32 2.08 6.33
N GLN A 171 10.38 3.00 6.09
CA GLN A 171 10.37 3.82 4.87
C GLN A 171 9.87 5.25 5.09
N THR A 172 9.54 5.60 6.35
CA THR A 172 9.04 6.92 6.73
C THR A 172 9.93 7.55 7.79
N VAL A 173 10.22 8.84 7.62
CA VAL A 173 11.02 9.65 8.56
C VAL A 173 10.31 10.95 8.83
N VAL A 174 10.24 11.37 10.08
CA VAL A 174 9.74 12.68 10.49
C VAL A 174 10.92 13.58 10.84
N VAL A 175 10.97 14.76 10.24
CA VAL A 175 12.09 15.70 10.32
C VAL A 175 11.61 17.08 10.71
N LYS A 176 12.43 17.80 11.48
CA LYS A 176 12.28 19.24 11.70
C LYS A 176 13.66 19.88 11.85
N GLN A 177 13.92 20.95 11.08
CA GLN A 177 15.19 21.67 11.09
C GLN A 177 16.39 20.73 10.88
N GLN A 178 16.28 19.81 9.92
CA GLN A 178 17.28 18.78 9.59
C GLN A 178 17.63 17.85 10.78
N ALA A 179 16.77 17.78 11.79
CA ALA A 179 16.87 16.81 12.88
C ALA A 179 15.78 15.74 12.73
N VAL A 180 16.18 14.47 12.88
CA VAL A 180 15.24 13.35 12.84
C VAL A 180 14.44 13.34 14.15
N MET A 181 13.11 13.50 14.05
CA MET A 181 12.18 13.39 15.17
C MET A 181 11.71 11.96 15.39
N ALA A 182 11.49 11.20 14.31
CA ALA A 182 11.15 9.79 14.36
C ALA A 182 11.58 9.07 13.09
N LEU A 183 11.92 7.79 13.24
CA LEU A 183 12.13 6.82 12.16
C LEU A 183 11.09 5.72 12.30
N GLU A 184 10.48 5.31 11.18
CA GLU A 184 9.56 4.17 11.14
C GLU A 184 10.33 2.86 11.36
N ALA A 185 9.77 2.01 12.21
CA ALA A 185 10.19 0.64 12.40
C ALA A 185 8.95 -0.27 12.43
N ILE A 186 8.89 -1.22 13.36
CA ILE A 186 7.80 -2.20 13.44
C ILE A 186 6.43 -1.57 13.76
N GLU A 187 6.40 -0.36 14.32
CA GLU A 187 5.17 0.37 14.65
C GLU A 187 4.38 0.86 13.43
N GLY A 188 5.05 0.98 12.28
CA GLY A 188 4.46 1.44 11.01
C GLY A 188 4.33 2.95 10.89
N THR A 189 3.98 3.41 9.67
CA THR A 189 3.95 4.82 9.25
C THR A 189 3.13 5.71 10.19
N ASP A 190 1.91 5.30 10.51
CA ASP A 190 0.96 6.14 11.25
C ASP A 190 1.45 6.45 12.67
N ALA A 191 1.96 5.44 13.38
CA ALA A 191 2.51 5.61 14.73
C ALA A 191 3.83 6.40 14.72
N CYS A 192 4.68 6.19 13.70
CA CYS A 192 5.88 6.97 13.49
C CYS A 192 5.58 8.46 13.33
N ILE A 193 4.58 8.83 12.50
CA ILE A 193 4.18 10.22 12.27
C ILE A 193 3.65 10.85 13.56
N ARG A 194 2.80 10.15 14.33
CA ARG A 194 2.32 10.67 15.62
C ARG A 194 3.47 10.97 16.56
N ARG A 195 4.32 9.99 16.81
CA ARG A 195 5.48 10.13 17.69
C ARG A 195 6.41 11.26 17.26
N GLY A 196 6.71 11.35 15.96
CA GLY A 196 7.57 12.38 15.40
C GLY A 196 6.96 13.78 15.47
N GLY A 197 5.65 13.89 15.19
CA GLY A 197 4.91 15.16 15.27
C GLY A 197 4.79 15.69 16.68
N GLU A 198 4.52 14.84 17.67
CA GLU A 198 4.51 15.17 19.10
C GLU A 198 5.88 15.73 19.56
N LEU A 199 6.97 15.03 19.19
CA LEU A 199 8.33 15.46 19.50
C LEU A 199 8.70 16.78 18.82
N ALA A 200 8.25 16.97 17.59
CA ALA A 200 8.47 18.21 16.83
C ALA A 200 7.62 19.40 17.32
N ARG A 201 6.53 19.13 18.06
CA ARG A 201 5.57 20.17 18.51
C ARG A 201 5.02 20.99 17.34
N GLY A 202 4.61 20.30 16.27
CA GLY A 202 4.12 20.89 15.03
C GLY A 202 5.24 21.33 14.07
N GLY A 203 4.85 21.64 12.83
CA GLY A 203 5.75 22.13 11.77
C GLY A 203 6.79 21.09 11.28
N ALA A 204 6.53 19.80 11.49
CA ALA A 204 7.40 18.74 11.00
C ALA A 204 7.16 18.44 9.51
N VAL A 205 8.19 17.97 8.85
CA VAL A 205 8.16 17.39 7.50
C VAL A 205 8.15 15.87 7.61
N VAL A 206 7.23 15.22 6.92
CA VAL A 206 7.18 13.77 6.78
C VAL A 206 7.77 13.38 5.43
N ALA A 207 8.76 12.50 5.42
CA ALA A 207 9.37 11.94 4.22
C ALA A 207 9.07 10.45 4.11
N LYS A 208 8.58 10.01 2.94
CA LYS A 208 8.29 8.60 2.67
C LYS A 208 8.81 8.17 1.32
N THR A 209 9.57 7.06 1.28
CA THR A 209 10.16 6.48 0.07
C THR A 209 9.69 5.05 -0.16
N ALA A 210 10.00 4.48 -1.32
CA ALA A 210 9.96 3.03 -1.52
C ALA A 210 11.26 2.40 -1.00
N LYS A 211 11.19 1.20 -0.44
CA LYS A 211 12.39 0.43 -0.12
C LYS A 211 13.08 0.02 -1.43
N PRO A 212 14.44 0.02 -1.50
CA PRO A 212 15.16 -0.29 -2.74
C PRO A 212 14.83 -1.65 -3.35
N ASN A 213 14.60 -2.66 -2.51
CA ASN A 213 14.34 -4.05 -2.92
C ASN A 213 12.85 -4.43 -2.86
N GLN A 214 11.96 -3.44 -2.73
CA GLN A 214 10.52 -3.68 -2.66
C GLN A 214 9.99 -4.23 -3.99
N ASP A 215 9.30 -5.35 -3.96
CA ASP A 215 8.65 -5.92 -5.15
C ASP A 215 7.33 -5.18 -5.42
N LEU A 216 7.39 -4.23 -6.35
CA LEU A 216 6.26 -3.37 -6.69
C LEU A 216 5.06 -4.14 -7.27
N ARG A 217 5.22 -5.42 -7.63
CA ARG A 217 4.10 -6.23 -8.11
C ARG A 217 3.03 -6.47 -7.04
N PHE A 218 3.37 -6.36 -5.75
CA PHE A 218 2.44 -6.59 -4.64
C PHE A 218 2.70 -5.73 -3.40
N ASP A 219 3.78 -4.97 -3.36
CA ASP A 219 4.08 -4.06 -2.25
C ASP A 219 4.53 -2.69 -2.78
N VAL A 220 3.60 -1.73 -2.83
CA VAL A 220 3.87 -0.36 -3.24
C VAL A 220 3.58 0.57 -2.08
N PRO A 221 4.54 1.42 -1.67
CA PRO A 221 4.29 2.39 -0.60
C PRO A 221 3.15 3.31 -0.99
N ALA A 222 2.27 3.58 -0.03
CA ALA A 222 1.11 4.41 -0.26
C ALA A 222 0.95 5.46 0.85
N VAL A 223 0.44 6.62 0.45
CA VAL A 223 -0.11 7.66 1.33
C VAL A 223 -1.59 7.82 0.96
N GLY A 224 -2.46 7.82 1.96
CA GLY A 224 -3.91 8.01 1.79
C GLY A 224 -4.48 8.95 2.84
N MET A 225 -5.79 9.05 2.87
CA MET A 225 -6.53 9.96 3.77
C MET A 225 -6.11 9.80 5.23
N LYS A 226 -6.03 8.55 5.74
CA LYS A 226 -5.66 8.30 7.14
C LYS A 226 -4.29 8.88 7.52
N THR A 227 -3.29 8.74 6.65
CA THR A 227 -1.96 9.32 6.89
C THR A 227 -2.03 10.84 6.90
N MET A 228 -2.80 11.44 5.99
CA MET A 228 -2.99 12.90 5.96
C MET A 228 -3.74 13.42 7.19
N GLU A 229 -4.77 12.73 7.65
CA GLU A 229 -5.49 13.06 8.90
C GLU A 229 -4.55 13.08 10.11
N ILE A 230 -3.65 12.10 10.20
CA ILE A 230 -2.64 12.04 11.27
C ILE A 230 -1.65 13.22 11.14
N MET A 231 -1.24 13.57 9.94
CA MET A 231 -0.38 14.74 9.73
C MET A 231 -1.06 16.04 10.16
N VAL A 232 -2.36 16.18 9.91
CA VAL A 232 -3.19 17.30 10.42
C VAL A 232 -3.25 17.28 11.95
N GLU A 233 -3.54 16.12 12.54
CA GLU A 233 -3.63 15.93 14.00
C GLU A 233 -2.37 16.41 14.73
N VAL A 234 -1.18 16.10 14.18
CA VAL A 234 0.10 16.48 14.79
C VAL A 234 0.64 17.83 14.32
N GLY A 235 -0.09 18.55 13.48
CA GLY A 235 0.33 19.84 12.94
C GLY A 235 1.59 19.78 12.07
N ALA A 236 1.76 18.72 11.28
CA ALA A 236 2.83 18.63 10.31
C ALA A 236 2.66 19.70 9.22
N SER A 237 3.77 20.24 8.70
CA SER A 237 3.72 21.32 7.69
C SER A 237 3.91 20.82 6.26
N ALA A 238 4.54 19.67 6.06
CA ALA A 238 4.79 19.17 4.72
C ALA A 238 4.97 17.64 4.66
N LEU A 239 4.65 17.09 3.47
CA LEU A 239 4.87 15.72 3.07
C LEU A 239 5.76 15.70 1.83
N VAL A 240 6.79 14.89 1.85
CA VAL A 240 7.56 14.55 0.65
C VAL A 240 7.48 13.04 0.39
N ILE A 241 7.18 12.67 -0.86
CA ILE A 241 7.09 11.28 -1.32
C ILE A 241 7.99 11.05 -2.52
N GLU A 242 8.38 9.80 -2.76
CA GLU A 242 9.19 9.44 -3.92
C GLU A 242 8.31 9.41 -5.18
N ALA A 243 8.64 10.26 -6.15
CA ALA A 243 7.92 10.40 -7.42
C ALA A 243 7.97 9.09 -8.23
N GLY A 244 6.82 8.71 -8.82
CA GLY A 244 6.73 7.50 -9.63
C GLY A 244 6.90 6.18 -8.86
N ARG A 245 7.09 6.21 -7.53
CA ARG A 245 7.29 5.02 -6.69
C ARG A 245 6.43 4.97 -5.43
N THR A 246 5.75 6.06 -5.08
CA THR A 246 4.81 6.13 -3.96
C THR A 246 3.43 6.47 -4.48
N LEU A 247 2.41 5.72 -4.06
CA LEU A 247 1.02 5.97 -4.42
C LEU A 247 0.43 7.08 -3.56
N LEU A 248 -0.34 7.96 -4.18
CA LEU A 248 -1.22 8.90 -3.50
C LEU A 248 -2.68 8.43 -3.70
N VAL A 249 -3.17 7.64 -2.75
CA VAL A 249 -4.51 7.03 -2.80
C VAL A 249 -5.56 8.07 -2.46
N GLU A 250 -6.65 8.14 -3.22
CA GLU A 250 -7.66 9.21 -3.16
C GLU A 250 -7.02 10.61 -3.33
N LYS A 251 -6.15 10.73 -4.33
CA LYS A 251 -5.27 11.89 -4.56
C LYS A 251 -5.97 13.23 -4.35
N ASP A 252 -7.14 13.43 -4.96
CA ASP A 252 -7.84 14.71 -4.91
C ASP A 252 -8.31 15.06 -3.50
N LYS A 253 -8.77 14.06 -2.73
CA LYS A 253 -9.19 14.24 -1.34
C LYS A 253 -7.99 14.51 -0.43
N VAL A 254 -6.89 13.78 -0.63
CA VAL A 254 -5.66 13.99 0.15
C VAL A 254 -5.09 15.38 -0.09
N ILE A 255 -5.05 15.83 -1.36
CA ILE A 255 -4.60 17.20 -1.70
C ILE A 255 -5.53 18.25 -1.11
N ALA A 256 -6.85 18.07 -1.23
CA ALA A 256 -7.82 19.01 -0.67
C ALA A 256 -7.70 19.14 0.86
N LEU A 257 -7.50 18.01 1.57
CA LEU A 257 -7.29 18.02 3.02
C LEU A 257 -5.97 18.71 3.38
N ALA A 258 -4.89 18.43 2.65
CA ALA A 258 -3.60 19.08 2.85
C ALA A 258 -3.70 20.61 2.66
N GLU A 259 -4.36 21.06 1.58
CA GLU A 259 -4.56 22.48 1.29
C GLU A 259 -5.41 23.18 2.37
N ALA A 260 -6.43 22.51 2.91
CA ALA A 260 -7.28 23.04 3.98
C ALA A 260 -6.51 23.26 5.30
N HIS A 261 -5.36 22.61 5.48
CA HIS A 261 -4.52 22.69 6.68
C HIS A 261 -3.11 23.21 6.41
N ASP A 262 -2.91 23.92 5.29
CA ASP A 262 -1.61 24.51 4.90
C ASP A 262 -0.44 23.51 4.84
N ILE A 263 -0.72 22.25 4.58
CA ILE A 263 0.28 21.19 4.38
C ILE A 263 0.72 21.19 2.92
N THR A 264 2.02 21.26 2.66
CA THR A 264 2.58 21.13 1.31
C THR A 264 2.86 19.66 1.00
N ILE A 265 2.47 19.20 -0.20
CA ILE A 265 2.84 17.86 -0.68
C ILE A 265 3.77 18.01 -1.88
N VAL A 266 4.92 17.36 -1.83
CA VAL A 266 5.92 17.34 -2.91
C VAL A 266 6.25 15.90 -3.28
N ALA A 267 6.28 15.62 -4.58
CA ALA A 267 6.88 14.40 -5.13
C ALA A 267 8.31 14.72 -5.60
N MET A 268 9.31 14.02 -5.06
CA MET A 268 10.74 14.19 -5.39
C MET A 268 11.32 12.92 -6.01
N GLU A 269 12.35 13.07 -6.86
CA GLU A 269 13.12 11.96 -7.42
C GLU A 269 14.05 11.29 -6.40
#